data_a15ab255ef5770693bec9190b3cd379e
#
_entry.id   a15ab255ef5770693bec9190b3cd379e
#
_cell.length_a   1.000
_cell.length_b   1.000
_cell.length_c   1.000
_cell.angle_alpha   90.00
_cell.angle_beta   90.00
_cell.angle_gamma   90.00
#
_symmetry.space_group_name_H-M   'P 1'
#
loop_
_entity.id
_entity.type
_entity.pdbx_description
1 polymer ?
#
loop_
_entity_poly.entity_id
_entity_poly.type
_entity_poly.pdbx_seq_one_letter_code
_entity_poly.pdbx_strand_id
1 'polypeptide(L)'
;MIQRSERAVIALVVLLATPTFATTAGPQRPSKRYPIEQFMNTISAGGASFSADESRILFSSNQTGIVNAYSVPVGGGPAVAITQSTTDTTTAIAYFPADDRVLYTRDKGGDENNHLFVRERDGTERDLTPGGKLKAKFEAWTRDGSAFHVLSNERDARFFDLYRYDAASYERRLVFKDEVGYTLGAISGDERYVALQKPGAATADSDVYLWDATRNETHHLTPHQGMADHEPQEFDPESKWLYYLSNDGSEFTRVRRYDLAAGTHEDVEKADWDVLYTTFSHNGRYRVTAVNDDGRTVIRVLDVRSGRPVTLPKLPDGDITTVRIARSETRMAFYANGDRAPSNLYVWRFGDSAATRLTETLNPDVDAEDLVETRVVRFKSFDGTEIPSIFYKPHQATPEAKAPALVYVHGGPGGQTRKGYSALLQYLANHGYVILGINNRGSSGYGKTFHTADDGKHGREPLWDCVEGKKYLASLPYVDKDRIGIMGGSYGGYMVLAALAYQPDVFTVGVDIFGVANWIRTLESIPPYWESFRLSLYKEIGDPGRERKKLEETSPLFAAEKIQKPLIVLQGANDPRVIKPESDDIVAAVKKNGVPVEYVVFSDEGHGFTKRQNQIEGYGRIREFLDRYLKAG
;
A
#
# COMPACT_ATOMS: atom_id res chain seq x y z
N MET A 1 22.24 52.77 61.89
CA MET A 1 23.39 52.94 61.01
C MET A 1 23.76 51.60 60.41
N ILE A 2 23.18 51.22 59.27
CA ILE A 2 23.57 50.04 58.52
C ILE A 2 23.43 50.41 57.07
N GLN A 3 24.54 50.46 56.35
CA GLN A 3 24.67 50.74 54.92
C GLN A 3 24.13 49.60 54.10
N ARG A 4 23.28 49.93 53.10
CA ARG A 4 22.89 49.06 52.00
C ARG A 4 23.96 49.20 50.90
N SER A 5 24.59 48.08 50.54
CA SER A 5 25.41 47.96 49.33
C SER A 5 24.56 47.49 48.14
N GLU A 6 24.36 48.31 47.13
CA GLU A 6 23.78 47.91 45.84
C GLU A 6 24.81 47.11 45.07
N ARG A 7 24.44 45.90 44.65
CA ARG A 7 25.18 45.12 43.67
C ARG A 7 24.47 45.25 42.33
N ALA A 8 25.11 45.92 41.37
CA ALA A 8 24.69 45.93 39.99
C ALA A 8 24.96 44.56 39.33
N VAL A 9 23.90 43.95 38.79
CA VAL A 9 24.03 42.75 37.96
C VAL A 9 24.15 43.20 36.52
N ILE A 10 25.33 43.02 35.95
CA ILE A 10 25.56 43.17 34.49
C ILE A 10 25.13 41.91 33.80
N ALA A 11 24.01 41.94 33.07
CA ALA A 11 23.58 40.86 32.21
C ALA A 11 24.40 40.86 30.92
N LEU A 12 25.24 39.86 30.76
CA LEU A 12 26.01 39.62 29.54
C LEU A 12 25.07 38.88 28.53
N VAL A 13 24.56 39.60 27.51
CA VAL A 13 23.83 38.99 26.42
C VAL A 13 24.83 38.37 25.46
N VAL A 14 25.01 37.06 25.50
CA VAL A 14 25.78 36.31 24.50
C VAL A 14 24.87 36.05 23.30
N LEU A 15 25.04 36.81 22.22
CA LEU A 15 24.46 36.49 20.92
C LEU A 15 25.18 35.25 20.34
N LEU A 16 24.51 34.11 20.43
CA LEU A 16 24.89 32.91 19.68
C LEU A 16 24.50 33.12 18.22
N ALA A 17 25.47 33.49 17.40
CA ALA A 17 25.35 33.46 15.94
C ALA A 17 25.33 31.98 15.51
N THR A 18 24.17 31.45 15.15
CA THR A 18 24.08 30.17 14.45
C THR A 18 24.69 30.30 13.06
N PRO A 19 25.68 29.48 12.67
CA PRO A 19 26.19 29.53 11.30
C PRO A 19 25.09 28.97 10.37
N THR A 20 24.49 29.87 9.58
CA THR A 20 23.73 29.49 8.40
C THR A 20 24.70 28.92 7.38
N PHE A 21 24.78 27.58 7.29
CA PHE A 21 25.41 26.96 6.13
C PHE A 21 24.53 27.24 4.91
N ALA A 22 24.83 28.30 4.20
CA ALA A 22 24.37 28.48 2.84
C ALA A 22 25.07 27.41 1.99
N THR A 23 24.41 26.31 1.71
CA THR A 23 24.81 25.42 0.63
C THR A 23 24.63 26.20 -0.65
N THR A 24 25.73 26.70 -1.22
CA THR A 24 25.77 27.20 -2.59
C THR A 24 25.50 26.02 -3.50
N ALA A 25 24.22 25.82 -3.86
CA ALA A 25 23.88 24.95 -4.97
C ALA A 25 24.59 25.53 -6.20
N GLY A 26 25.50 24.75 -6.79
CA GLY A 26 26.08 25.07 -8.09
C GLY A 26 24.99 25.29 -9.13
N PRO A 27 25.26 25.86 -10.30
CA PRO A 27 24.27 26.09 -11.34
C PRO A 27 23.61 24.77 -11.69
N GLN A 28 22.34 24.59 -11.28
CA GLN A 28 21.55 23.40 -11.53
C GLN A 28 21.32 23.31 -13.04
N ARG A 29 21.77 22.21 -13.67
CA ARG A 29 21.46 21.97 -15.08
C ARG A 29 19.93 21.93 -15.25
N PRO A 30 19.38 22.39 -16.39
CA PRO A 30 17.95 22.23 -16.66
C PRO A 30 17.55 20.74 -16.57
N SER A 31 16.50 20.44 -15.83
CA SER A 31 15.95 19.07 -15.76
C SER A 31 15.46 18.63 -17.13
N LYS A 32 15.88 17.45 -17.58
CA LYS A 32 15.42 16.83 -18.81
C LYS A 32 14.00 16.30 -18.61
N ARG A 33 13.14 16.47 -19.62
CA ARG A 33 11.81 15.85 -19.66
C ARG A 33 11.88 14.56 -20.44
N TYR A 34 11.19 13.53 -19.94
CA TYR A 34 11.16 12.20 -20.51
C TYR A 34 9.75 11.82 -20.96
N PRO A 35 9.59 11.15 -22.12
CA PRO A 35 8.29 10.63 -22.54
C PRO A 35 7.79 9.54 -21.59
N ILE A 36 6.48 9.25 -21.67
CA ILE A 36 5.83 8.29 -20.77
C ILE A 36 6.44 6.89 -20.86
N GLU A 37 6.87 6.48 -22.05
CA GLU A 37 7.50 5.18 -22.31
C GLU A 37 8.73 4.97 -21.43
N GLN A 38 9.55 6.01 -21.24
CA GLN A 38 10.74 5.92 -20.40
C GLN A 38 10.41 5.73 -18.91
N PHE A 39 9.35 6.37 -18.42
CA PHE A 39 8.86 6.13 -17.06
C PHE A 39 8.25 4.74 -16.90
N MET A 40 7.45 4.28 -17.86
CA MET A 40 6.80 2.96 -17.79
C MET A 40 7.74 1.82 -18.11
N ASN A 41 8.91 2.07 -18.71
CA ASN A 41 10.00 1.10 -18.84
C ASN A 41 10.81 0.92 -17.55
N THR A 42 10.55 1.73 -16.52
CA THR A 42 11.01 1.44 -15.15
C THR A 42 10.41 0.12 -14.69
N ILE A 43 11.24 -0.76 -14.18
CA ILE A 43 10.85 -2.13 -13.79
C ILE A 43 10.28 -2.11 -12.37
N SER A 44 9.20 -2.83 -12.14
CA SER A 44 8.75 -3.19 -10.80
C SER A 44 9.41 -4.49 -10.35
N ALA A 45 9.77 -4.58 -9.07
CA ALA A 45 10.26 -5.78 -8.44
C ALA A 45 9.61 -5.96 -7.06
N GLY A 46 9.16 -7.19 -6.75
CA GLY A 46 8.48 -7.49 -5.49
C GLY A 46 8.50 -8.97 -5.14
N GLY A 47 8.20 -9.28 -3.87
CA GLY A 47 8.31 -10.65 -3.35
C GLY A 47 9.78 -11.10 -3.22
N ALA A 48 10.06 -12.02 -2.32
CA ALA A 48 11.39 -12.65 -2.25
C ALA A 48 11.28 -14.02 -1.57
N SER A 49 11.88 -15.04 -2.17
CA SER A 49 12.01 -16.37 -1.59
C SER A 49 13.37 -16.96 -1.96
N PHE A 50 14.12 -17.42 -0.97
CA PHE A 50 15.38 -18.13 -1.21
C PHE A 50 15.12 -19.53 -1.77
N SER A 51 15.97 -19.99 -2.72
CA SER A 51 16.00 -21.39 -3.14
C SER A 51 16.41 -22.30 -1.97
N ALA A 52 16.19 -23.63 -2.12
CA ALA A 52 16.50 -24.61 -1.09
C ALA A 52 17.97 -24.57 -0.62
N ASP A 53 18.90 -24.33 -1.56
CA ASP A 53 20.33 -24.17 -1.32
C ASP A 53 20.75 -22.73 -0.97
N GLU A 54 19.81 -21.80 -0.92
CA GLU A 54 19.99 -20.36 -0.68
C GLU A 54 20.93 -19.65 -1.67
N SER A 55 21.17 -20.26 -2.84
CA SER A 55 22.03 -19.68 -3.88
C SER A 55 21.31 -18.68 -4.78
N ARG A 56 19.97 -18.70 -4.79
CA ARG A 56 19.11 -17.85 -5.65
C ARG A 56 17.95 -17.26 -4.87
N ILE A 57 17.40 -16.18 -5.42
CA ILE A 57 16.18 -15.53 -4.93
C ILE A 57 15.15 -15.50 -6.06
N LEU A 58 13.97 -16.02 -5.77
CA LEU A 58 12.76 -15.88 -6.57
C LEU A 58 12.10 -14.53 -6.28
N PHE A 59 11.66 -13.82 -7.31
CA PHE A 59 10.94 -12.54 -7.18
C PHE A 59 10.02 -12.32 -8.38
N SER A 60 9.09 -11.38 -8.25
CA SER A 60 8.20 -10.95 -9.33
C SER A 60 8.76 -9.69 -10.00
N SER A 61 8.63 -9.60 -11.32
CA SER A 61 9.00 -8.39 -12.06
C SER A 61 8.19 -8.23 -13.34
N ASN A 62 7.96 -6.97 -13.76
CA ASN A 62 7.29 -6.62 -15.01
C ASN A 62 8.25 -6.29 -16.16
N GLN A 63 9.50 -6.75 -16.12
CA GLN A 63 10.51 -6.40 -17.13
C GLN A 63 10.12 -6.78 -18.58
N THR A 64 9.21 -7.74 -18.77
CA THR A 64 8.65 -8.11 -20.08
C THR A 64 7.37 -7.34 -20.44
N GLY A 65 6.99 -6.33 -19.65
CA GLY A 65 5.78 -5.53 -19.87
C GLY A 65 4.55 -6.01 -19.10
N ILE A 66 4.63 -7.18 -18.48
CA ILE A 66 3.66 -7.74 -17.53
C ILE A 66 4.40 -8.49 -16.43
N VAL A 67 3.79 -8.61 -15.25
CA VAL A 67 4.43 -9.28 -14.11
C VAL A 67 4.60 -10.78 -14.39
N ASN A 68 5.83 -11.25 -14.18
CA ASN A 68 6.22 -12.65 -14.24
C ASN A 68 7.15 -12.99 -13.06
N ALA A 69 7.33 -14.29 -12.78
CA ALA A 69 8.28 -14.79 -11.80
C ALA A 69 9.69 -14.89 -12.41
N TYR A 70 10.69 -14.47 -11.65
CA TYR A 70 12.11 -14.49 -12.03
C TYR A 70 12.94 -15.06 -10.88
N SER A 71 14.12 -15.57 -11.22
CA SER A 71 15.14 -16.04 -10.29
C SER A 71 16.46 -15.32 -10.55
N VAL A 72 17.14 -14.85 -9.50
CA VAL A 72 18.44 -14.17 -9.58
C VAL A 72 19.44 -14.82 -8.61
N PRO A 73 20.72 -15.02 -8.98
CA PRO A 73 21.74 -15.51 -8.06
C PRO A 73 21.98 -14.51 -6.89
N VAL A 74 22.21 -15.01 -5.68
CA VAL A 74 22.51 -14.16 -4.51
C VAL A 74 23.83 -13.39 -4.64
N GLY A 75 24.73 -13.86 -5.50
CA GLY A 75 25.98 -13.17 -5.84
C GLY A 75 25.83 -12.07 -6.91
N GLY A 76 24.61 -11.84 -7.39
CA GLY A 76 24.35 -10.95 -8.54
C GLY A 76 24.47 -11.68 -9.88
N GLY A 77 24.14 -10.99 -10.96
CA GLY A 77 24.10 -11.51 -12.33
C GLY A 77 22.71 -11.38 -12.95
N PRO A 78 22.51 -11.91 -14.17
CA PRO A 78 21.25 -11.79 -14.88
C PRO A 78 20.13 -12.59 -14.20
N ALA A 79 18.96 -11.98 -14.09
CA ALA A 79 17.75 -12.68 -13.66
C ALA A 79 17.24 -13.59 -14.81
N VAL A 80 16.78 -14.79 -14.45
CA VAL A 80 16.22 -15.77 -15.39
C VAL A 80 14.71 -15.82 -15.18
N ALA A 81 13.93 -15.75 -16.28
CA ALA A 81 12.48 -15.87 -16.23
C ALA A 81 12.09 -17.32 -15.84
N ILE A 82 11.25 -17.44 -14.81
CA ILE A 82 10.65 -18.69 -14.39
C ILE A 82 9.31 -18.89 -15.09
N THR A 83 8.54 -17.83 -15.26
CA THR A 83 7.28 -17.81 -16.04
C THR A 83 7.39 -16.82 -17.20
N GLN A 84 6.57 -17.00 -18.24
CA GLN A 84 6.61 -16.20 -19.46
C GLN A 84 5.20 -15.83 -19.95
N SER A 85 4.33 -15.43 -19.04
CA SER A 85 3.01 -14.93 -19.39
C SER A 85 3.11 -13.63 -20.21
N THR A 86 2.28 -13.52 -21.23
CA THR A 86 2.12 -12.31 -22.06
C THR A 86 0.75 -11.64 -21.90
N THR A 87 -0.16 -12.30 -21.20
CA THR A 87 -1.57 -11.87 -21.06
C THR A 87 -1.98 -11.59 -19.64
N ASP A 88 -1.54 -12.45 -18.68
CA ASP A 88 -2.03 -12.43 -17.31
C ASP A 88 -0.88 -12.26 -16.32
N THR A 89 -1.11 -11.48 -15.29
CA THR A 89 -0.14 -11.26 -14.21
C THR A 89 0.17 -12.57 -13.50
N THR A 90 1.46 -12.91 -13.41
CA THR A 90 1.97 -14.08 -12.71
C THR A 90 2.87 -13.65 -11.55
N THR A 91 2.41 -13.86 -10.32
CA THR A 91 3.11 -13.40 -9.12
C THR A 91 3.85 -14.55 -8.45
N ALA A 92 5.16 -14.43 -8.31
CA ALA A 92 6.02 -15.37 -7.60
C ALA A 92 5.65 -15.44 -6.12
N ILE A 93 5.54 -16.64 -5.56
CA ILE A 93 5.23 -16.88 -4.14
C ILE A 93 6.46 -17.41 -3.41
N ALA A 94 6.89 -18.64 -3.70
CA ALA A 94 7.98 -19.27 -3.00
C ALA A 94 8.65 -20.37 -3.82
N TYR A 95 9.96 -20.59 -3.56
CA TYR A 95 10.57 -21.87 -3.84
C TYR A 95 10.07 -22.94 -2.87
N PHE A 96 10.05 -24.19 -3.33
CA PHE A 96 9.89 -25.32 -2.41
C PHE A 96 11.11 -25.42 -1.48
N PRO A 97 10.89 -25.72 -0.17
CA PRO A 97 12.00 -25.82 0.78
C PRO A 97 13.01 -26.92 0.49
N ALA A 98 12.60 -27.96 -0.25
CA ALA A 98 13.43 -29.13 -0.54
C ALA A 98 14.05 -29.12 -1.94
N ASP A 99 13.57 -28.28 -2.86
CA ASP A 99 13.98 -28.34 -4.27
C ASP A 99 13.65 -27.04 -5.05
N ASP A 100 13.89 -27.09 -6.38
CA ASP A 100 13.76 -25.95 -7.29
C ASP A 100 12.35 -25.73 -7.86
N ARG A 101 11.34 -26.47 -7.41
CA ARG A 101 9.95 -26.16 -7.77
C ARG A 101 9.56 -24.79 -7.25
N VAL A 102 8.63 -24.15 -7.95
CA VAL A 102 8.18 -22.78 -7.64
C VAL A 102 6.67 -22.74 -7.53
N LEU A 103 6.18 -22.13 -6.45
CA LEU A 103 4.80 -21.71 -6.33
C LEU A 103 4.64 -20.28 -6.87
N TYR A 104 3.56 -20.05 -7.61
CA TYR A 104 3.16 -18.74 -8.08
C TYR A 104 1.64 -18.64 -8.19
N THR A 105 1.10 -17.43 -8.24
CA THR A 105 -0.32 -17.20 -8.49
C THR A 105 -0.53 -16.53 -9.84
N ARG A 106 -1.71 -16.77 -10.43
CA ARG A 106 -2.17 -16.15 -11.67
C ARG A 106 -3.68 -15.92 -11.59
N ASP A 107 -4.12 -14.74 -11.99
CA ASP A 107 -5.52 -14.42 -12.27
C ASP A 107 -5.75 -14.31 -13.77
N LYS A 108 -6.97 -14.01 -14.19
CA LYS A 108 -7.32 -13.86 -15.61
C LYS A 108 -7.79 -12.43 -15.90
N GLY A 109 -6.96 -11.68 -16.64
CA GLY A 109 -7.31 -10.34 -17.09
C GLY A 109 -7.59 -9.33 -15.97
N GLY A 110 -7.01 -9.54 -14.77
CA GLY A 110 -7.18 -8.66 -13.62
C GLY A 110 -8.47 -8.89 -12.82
N ASP A 111 -9.12 -10.06 -12.96
CA ASP A 111 -10.39 -10.39 -12.26
C ASP A 111 -10.19 -10.74 -10.78
N GLU A 112 -8.95 -10.75 -10.30
CA GLU A 112 -8.53 -11.09 -8.93
C GLU A 112 -8.90 -12.50 -8.43
N ASN A 113 -9.39 -13.38 -9.29
CA ASN A 113 -9.60 -14.80 -8.96
C ASN A 113 -8.27 -15.55 -9.14
N ASN A 114 -7.37 -15.35 -8.19
CA ASN A 114 -6.03 -15.92 -8.26
C ASN A 114 -6.06 -17.42 -7.96
N HIS A 115 -5.57 -18.23 -8.90
CA HIS A 115 -5.26 -19.64 -8.68
C HIS A 115 -3.82 -19.81 -8.23
N LEU A 116 -3.54 -20.86 -7.46
CA LEU A 116 -2.20 -21.27 -7.07
C LEU A 116 -1.66 -22.32 -8.02
N PHE A 117 -0.51 -22.04 -8.60
CA PHE A 117 0.20 -22.91 -9.54
C PHE A 117 1.51 -23.39 -8.96
N VAL A 118 1.93 -24.56 -9.41
CA VAL A 118 3.30 -25.04 -9.26
C VAL A 118 3.96 -25.15 -10.63
N ARG A 119 5.22 -24.69 -10.70
CA ARG A 119 6.12 -25.02 -11.80
C ARG A 119 7.07 -26.10 -11.34
N GLU A 120 6.99 -27.25 -11.99
CA GLU A 120 7.81 -28.43 -11.74
C GLU A 120 9.26 -28.23 -12.21
N ARG A 121 10.16 -29.12 -11.82
CA ARG A 121 11.58 -29.06 -12.21
C ARG A 121 11.81 -29.20 -13.72
N ASP A 122 10.96 -29.95 -14.41
CA ASP A 122 11.00 -30.14 -15.87
C ASP A 122 10.38 -28.95 -16.62
N GLY A 123 9.87 -27.96 -15.90
CA GLY A 123 9.24 -26.75 -16.45
C GLY A 123 7.75 -26.88 -16.72
N THR A 124 7.12 -28.03 -16.46
CA THR A 124 5.68 -28.16 -16.56
C THR A 124 4.96 -27.34 -15.48
N GLU A 125 3.77 -26.83 -15.80
CA GLU A 125 2.94 -26.04 -14.87
C GLU A 125 1.69 -26.85 -14.51
N ARG A 126 1.32 -26.80 -13.23
CA ARG A 126 0.09 -27.43 -12.72
C ARG A 126 -0.69 -26.44 -11.87
N ASP A 127 -1.97 -26.29 -12.18
CA ASP A 127 -2.93 -25.59 -11.33
C ASP A 127 -3.29 -26.49 -10.13
N LEU A 128 -2.98 -26.02 -8.92
CA LEU A 128 -3.28 -26.74 -7.66
C LEU A 128 -4.68 -26.44 -7.14
N THR A 129 -5.30 -25.38 -7.63
CA THR A 129 -6.63 -24.92 -7.23
C THR A 129 -7.55 -24.71 -8.43
N PRO A 130 -7.72 -25.77 -9.29
CA PRO A 130 -8.51 -25.64 -10.50
C PRO A 130 -9.98 -25.37 -10.17
N GLY A 131 -10.61 -24.49 -10.93
CA GLY A 131 -12.01 -24.13 -10.78
C GLY A 131 -12.40 -22.92 -11.62
N GLY A 132 -13.60 -22.41 -11.40
CA GLY A 132 -14.10 -21.24 -12.09
C GLY A 132 -13.72 -19.94 -11.34
N LYS A 133 -14.72 -19.34 -10.71
CA LYS A 133 -14.55 -18.10 -9.92
C LYS A 133 -14.15 -18.42 -8.48
N LEU A 134 -12.91 -18.85 -8.27
CA LEU A 134 -12.36 -19.06 -6.94
C LEU A 134 -11.10 -18.21 -6.75
N LYS A 135 -10.78 -17.95 -5.50
CA LYS A 135 -9.55 -17.24 -5.10
C LYS A 135 -8.79 -18.13 -4.13
N ALA A 136 -7.51 -18.37 -4.45
CA ALA A 136 -6.61 -19.12 -3.58
C ALA A 136 -5.42 -18.25 -3.15
N LYS A 137 -4.93 -18.47 -1.95
CA LYS A 137 -3.82 -17.76 -1.36
C LYS A 137 -2.92 -18.74 -0.62
N PHE A 138 -1.64 -18.75 -0.96
CA PHE A 138 -0.62 -19.45 -0.16
C PHE A 138 -0.44 -18.73 1.17
N GLU A 139 -0.44 -19.48 2.28
CA GLU A 139 -0.24 -18.92 3.62
C GLU A 139 1.15 -19.19 4.16
N ALA A 140 1.52 -20.45 4.30
CA ALA A 140 2.79 -20.81 4.92
C ALA A 140 3.24 -22.23 4.53
N TRP A 141 4.55 -22.47 4.57
CA TRP A 141 5.12 -23.80 4.66
C TRP A 141 4.97 -24.33 6.09
N THR A 142 4.78 -25.66 6.24
CA THR A 142 5.03 -26.30 7.52
C THR A 142 6.50 -26.11 7.93
N ARG A 143 6.79 -26.17 9.22
CA ARG A 143 8.15 -25.92 9.70
C ARG A 143 9.21 -26.84 9.09
N ASP A 144 8.87 -28.10 8.87
CA ASP A 144 9.72 -29.09 8.22
C ASP A 144 9.75 -28.98 6.68
N GLY A 145 8.84 -28.19 6.09
CA GLY A 145 8.71 -28.02 4.65
C GLY A 145 8.06 -29.19 3.92
N SER A 146 7.53 -30.19 4.63
CA SER A 146 6.86 -31.37 4.04
C SER A 146 5.49 -31.07 3.46
N ALA A 147 4.88 -29.95 3.88
CA ALA A 147 3.57 -29.51 3.43
C ALA A 147 3.47 -27.98 3.40
N PHE A 148 2.35 -27.49 2.88
CA PHE A 148 2.03 -26.07 2.87
C PHE A 148 0.53 -25.84 3.03
N HIS A 149 0.20 -24.66 3.50
CA HIS A 149 -1.18 -24.23 3.76
C HIS A 149 -1.65 -23.24 2.69
N VAL A 150 -2.91 -23.44 2.28
CA VAL A 150 -3.57 -22.63 1.25
C VAL A 150 -4.97 -22.27 1.75
N LEU A 151 -5.30 -21.00 1.66
CA LEU A 151 -6.68 -20.53 1.77
C LEU A 151 -7.37 -20.65 0.41
N SER A 152 -8.60 -21.11 0.40
CA SER A 152 -9.43 -21.16 -0.81
C SER A 152 -10.89 -20.91 -0.47
N ASN A 153 -11.58 -20.11 -1.30
CA ASN A 153 -13.01 -19.88 -1.20
C ASN A 153 -13.82 -20.79 -2.15
N GLU A 154 -13.26 -21.92 -2.54
CA GLU A 154 -13.90 -22.88 -3.49
C GLU A 154 -15.23 -23.44 -3.02
N ARG A 155 -15.42 -23.62 -1.70
CA ARG A 155 -16.65 -24.14 -1.11
C ARG A 155 -17.76 -23.07 -1.06
N ASP A 156 -17.39 -21.86 -0.68
CA ASP A 156 -18.28 -20.71 -0.58
C ASP A 156 -17.50 -19.45 -0.95
N ALA A 157 -17.94 -18.75 -1.97
CA ALA A 157 -17.24 -17.57 -2.50
C ALA A 157 -16.98 -16.46 -1.46
N ARG A 158 -17.68 -16.50 -0.32
CA ARG A 158 -17.55 -15.51 0.77
C ARG A 158 -16.47 -15.86 1.79
N PHE A 159 -16.15 -17.15 1.99
CA PHE A 159 -15.35 -17.64 3.10
C PHE A 159 -14.13 -18.43 2.64
N PHE A 160 -13.02 -18.19 3.28
CA PHE A 160 -11.77 -18.87 2.97
C PHE A 160 -11.52 -20.03 3.94
N ASP A 161 -11.65 -21.24 3.43
CA ASP A 161 -11.27 -22.45 4.16
C ASP A 161 -9.76 -22.66 4.08
N LEU A 162 -9.16 -23.20 5.14
CA LEU A 162 -7.75 -23.56 5.21
C LEU A 162 -7.54 -25.01 4.82
N TYR A 163 -6.73 -25.23 3.79
CA TYR A 163 -6.31 -26.55 3.32
C TYR A 163 -4.81 -26.76 3.58
N ARG A 164 -4.45 -27.98 3.91
CA ARG A 164 -3.06 -28.45 3.99
C ARG A 164 -2.77 -29.33 2.80
N TYR A 165 -1.74 -28.97 2.03
CA TYR A 165 -1.25 -29.70 0.87
C TYR A 165 0.04 -30.41 1.22
N ASP A 166 0.16 -31.70 0.86
CA ASP A 166 1.43 -32.42 0.89
C ASP A 166 2.37 -31.87 -0.18
N ALA A 167 3.63 -31.59 0.16
CA ALA A 167 4.56 -30.94 -0.75
C ALA A 167 5.07 -31.89 -1.88
N ALA A 168 4.95 -33.19 -1.72
CA ALA A 168 5.41 -34.17 -2.72
C ALA A 168 4.28 -34.61 -3.67
N SER A 169 3.10 -34.89 -3.15
CA SER A 169 1.97 -35.45 -3.92
C SER A 169 0.94 -34.41 -4.34
N TYR A 170 0.92 -33.24 -3.67
CA TYR A 170 -0.14 -32.23 -3.74
C TYR A 170 -1.52 -32.72 -3.28
N GLU A 171 -1.58 -33.88 -2.63
CA GLU A 171 -2.79 -34.28 -1.93
C GLU A 171 -3.13 -33.30 -0.85
N ARG A 172 -4.42 -32.95 -0.73
CA ARG A 172 -4.87 -31.92 0.19
C ARG A 172 -5.95 -32.41 1.13
N ARG A 173 -5.98 -31.84 2.32
CA ARG A 173 -7.06 -32.03 3.29
C ARG A 173 -7.53 -30.69 3.85
N LEU A 174 -8.82 -30.59 4.15
CA LEU A 174 -9.38 -29.46 4.87
C LEU A 174 -8.84 -29.45 6.31
N VAL A 175 -8.36 -28.31 6.78
CA VAL A 175 -7.85 -28.09 8.14
C VAL A 175 -8.86 -27.29 8.95
N PHE A 176 -9.29 -26.13 8.44
CA PHE A 176 -10.24 -25.26 9.10
C PHE A 176 -11.30 -24.81 8.09
N LYS A 177 -12.58 -24.95 8.49
CA LYS A 177 -13.72 -24.50 7.70
C LYS A 177 -14.20 -23.16 8.25
N ASP A 178 -14.11 -22.12 7.45
CA ASP A 178 -14.65 -20.81 7.82
C ASP A 178 -16.14 -20.72 7.45
N GLU A 179 -16.97 -20.35 8.41
CA GLU A 179 -18.40 -20.06 8.23
C GLU A 179 -18.79 -18.71 8.85
N VAL A 180 -17.80 -17.93 9.30
CA VAL A 180 -17.98 -16.71 10.09
C VAL A 180 -17.40 -15.48 9.40
N GLY A 181 -16.45 -15.65 8.49
CA GLY A 181 -15.71 -14.58 7.83
C GLY A 181 -14.48 -14.14 8.63
N TYR A 182 -13.70 -15.10 9.09
CA TYR A 182 -12.38 -14.80 9.66
C TYR A 182 -11.35 -14.47 8.57
N THR A 183 -10.40 -13.63 8.93
CA THR A 183 -9.13 -13.48 8.19
C THR A 183 -8.07 -14.28 8.93
N LEU A 184 -7.37 -15.17 8.23
CA LEU A 184 -6.28 -15.93 8.83
C LEU A 184 -5.06 -15.03 9.00
N GLY A 185 -4.43 -15.04 10.19
CA GLY A 185 -3.21 -14.30 10.47
C GLY A 185 -1.97 -15.18 10.57
N ALA A 186 -2.03 -16.30 11.29
CA ALA A 186 -0.88 -17.17 11.50
C ALA A 186 -1.26 -18.61 11.80
N ILE A 187 -0.33 -19.53 11.56
CA ILE A 187 -0.42 -20.95 11.92
C ILE A 187 0.78 -21.30 12.81
N SER A 188 0.55 -21.94 13.96
CA SER A 188 1.64 -22.33 14.86
C SER A 188 2.56 -23.37 14.21
N GLY A 189 3.85 -23.37 14.58
CA GLY A 189 4.86 -24.27 14.00
C GLY A 189 4.58 -25.76 14.22
N ASP A 190 3.78 -26.11 15.23
CA ASP A 190 3.28 -27.46 15.52
C ASP A 190 1.93 -27.78 14.84
N GLU A 191 1.40 -26.85 14.02
CA GLU A 191 0.11 -26.92 13.32
C GLU A 191 -1.11 -27.10 14.26
N ARG A 192 -0.96 -26.89 15.56
CA ARG A 192 -2.03 -27.02 16.53
C ARG A 192 -2.96 -25.82 16.54
N TYR A 193 -2.42 -24.62 16.41
CA TYR A 193 -3.16 -23.38 16.55
C TYR A 193 -3.21 -22.61 15.24
N VAL A 194 -4.38 -22.03 14.97
CA VAL A 194 -4.58 -21.04 13.90
C VAL A 194 -5.06 -19.74 14.54
N ALA A 195 -4.30 -18.67 14.36
CA ALA A 195 -4.68 -17.33 14.78
C ALA A 195 -5.53 -16.67 13.68
N LEU A 196 -6.68 -16.17 14.08
CA LEU A 196 -7.70 -15.62 13.21
C LEU A 196 -8.00 -14.17 13.63
N GLN A 197 -8.26 -13.30 12.68
CA GLN A 197 -8.80 -11.96 12.92
C GLN A 197 -10.27 -11.94 12.52
N LYS A 198 -11.08 -11.27 13.31
CA LYS A 198 -12.47 -10.97 12.95
C LYS A 198 -12.65 -9.47 13.00
N PRO A 199 -12.93 -8.83 11.85
CA PRO A 199 -13.31 -7.42 11.83
C PRO A 199 -14.57 -7.19 12.65
N GLY A 200 -14.57 -6.10 13.42
CA GLY A 200 -15.72 -5.59 14.14
C GLY A 200 -16.69 -4.85 13.24
N ALA A 201 -17.55 -4.06 13.85
CA ALA A 201 -18.52 -3.23 13.13
C ALA A 201 -17.97 -1.86 12.72
N ALA A 202 -16.73 -1.53 13.05
CA ALA A 202 -16.07 -0.27 12.69
C ALA A 202 -14.75 -0.53 11.98
N THR A 203 -14.25 0.44 11.23
CA THR A 203 -13.06 0.32 10.36
C THR A 203 -11.79 0.02 11.13
N ALA A 204 -11.63 0.59 12.33
CA ALA A 204 -10.48 0.36 13.20
C ALA A 204 -10.86 -0.50 14.42
N ASP A 205 -11.62 -1.55 14.18
CA ASP A 205 -12.16 -2.42 15.21
C ASP A 205 -12.05 -3.88 14.77
N SER A 206 -11.27 -4.67 15.49
CA SER A 206 -11.10 -6.10 15.19
C SER A 206 -10.63 -6.86 16.41
N ASP A 207 -10.88 -8.17 16.41
CA ASP A 207 -10.49 -9.07 17.48
C ASP A 207 -9.62 -10.23 16.96
N VAL A 208 -8.72 -10.70 17.82
CA VAL A 208 -7.96 -11.93 17.60
C VAL A 208 -8.71 -13.11 18.23
N TYR A 209 -8.84 -14.15 17.44
CA TYR A 209 -9.34 -15.47 17.84
C TYR A 209 -8.27 -16.53 17.66
N LEU A 210 -8.33 -17.58 18.45
CA LEU A 210 -7.41 -18.72 18.38
C LEU A 210 -8.23 -20.00 18.21
N TRP A 211 -8.06 -20.66 17.07
CA TRP A 211 -8.62 -21.99 16.87
C TRP A 211 -7.61 -23.07 17.30
N ASP A 212 -8.01 -24.00 18.18
CA ASP A 212 -7.23 -25.17 18.60
C ASP A 212 -7.68 -26.39 17.79
N ALA A 213 -6.83 -26.86 16.88
CA ALA A 213 -7.12 -28.00 15.99
C ALA A 213 -7.34 -29.31 16.75
N THR A 214 -6.75 -29.49 17.94
CA THR A 214 -6.87 -30.72 18.73
C THR A 214 -8.23 -30.82 19.43
N ARG A 215 -8.84 -29.68 19.75
CA ARG A 215 -10.15 -29.60 20.44
C ARG A 215 -11.27 -29.20 19.49
N ASN A 216 -10.92 -28.69 18.32
CA ASN A 216 -11.83 -28.03 17.37
C ASN A 216 -12.67 -26.92 18.03
N GLU A 217 -12.00 -26.09 18.81
CA GLU A 217 -12.59 -24.97 19.55
C GLU A 217 -11.93 -23.65 19.16
N THR A 218 -12.73 -22.58 19.07
CA THR A 218 -12.25 -21.22 18.81
C THR A 218 -12.39 -20.36 20.07
N HIS A 219 -11.32 -19.75 20.51
CA HIS A 219 -11.23 -18.89 21.69
C HIS A 219 -11.08 -17.44 21.28
N HIS A 220 -11.89 -16.55 21.85
CA HIS A 220 -11.76 -15.10 21.69
C HIS A 220 -10.66 -14.58 22.63
N LEU A 221 -9.54 -14.08 22.08
CA LEU A 221 -8.37 -13.68 22.87
C LEU A 221 -8.40 -12.23 23.31
N THR A 222 -8.98 -11.32 22.53
CA THR A 222 -8.90 -9.87 22.73
C THR A 222 -10.26 -9.19 22.93
N PRO A 223 -11.12 -9.70 23.86
CA PRO A 223 -12.37 -9.01 24.16
C PRO A 223 -12.05 -7.61 24.73
N HIS A 224 -12.65 -6.56 24.15
CA HIS A 224 -12.39 -5.19 24.53
C HIS A 224 -13.65 -4.32 24.56
N GLN A 225 -13.55 -3.12 25.09
CA GLN A 225 -14.62 -2.11 25.05
C GLN A 225 -14.19 -0.92 24.20
N GLY A 226 -15.10 -0.39 23.41
CA GLY A 226 -14.81 0.70 22.47
C GLY A 226 -14.16 0.16 21.19
N MET A 227 -13.51 1.04 20.44
CA MET A 227 -12.81 0.67 19.21
C MET A 227 -11.35 0.34 19.51
N ALA A 228 -10.92 -0.85 19.11
CA ALA A 228 -9.53 -1.28 19.13
C ALA A 228 -9.28 -2.24 17.98
N ASP A 229 -8.17 -2.05 17.29
CA ASP A 229 -7.73 -2.95 16.25
C ASP A 229 -6.71 -3.94 16.79
N HIS A 230 -6.96 -5.23 16.53
CA HIS A 230 -6.10 -6.34 16.92
C HIS A 230 -5.83 -7.23 15.70
N GLU A 231 -4.57 -7.35 15.30
CA GLU A 231 -4.17 -8.09 14.11
C GLU A 231 -3.14 -9.18 14.47
N PRO A 232 -3.47 -10.49 14.33
CA PRO A 232 -2.51 -11.56 14.56
C PRO A 232 -1.38 -11.50 13.53
N GLN A 233 -0.13 -11.68 13.98
CA GLN A 233 1.05 -11.56 13.13
C GLN A 233 1.75 -12.89 12.93
N GLU A 234 2.27 -13.49 14.00
CA GLU A 234 3.03 -14.73 13.91
C GLU A 234 3.15 -15.41 15.28
N PHE A 235 3.26 -16.74 15.29
CA PHE A 235 3.69 -17.46 16.47
C PHE A 235 5.21 -17.43 16.60
N ASP A 236 5.72 -17.44 17.83
CA ASP A 236 7.13 -17.71 18.02
C ASP A 236 7.48 -19.13 17.54
N PRO A 237 8.73 -19.42 17.15
CA PRO A 237 9.11 -20.71 16.58
C PRO A 237 8.88 -21.91 17.48
N GLU A 238 8.71 -21.70 18.78
CA GLU A 238 8.45 -22.73 19.77
C GLU A 238 6.95 -22.95 20.03
N SER A 239 6.08 -22.19 19.33
CA SER A 239 4.62 -22.21 19.50
C SER A 239 4.17 -22.00 20.96
N LYS A 240 4.87 -21.09 21.66
CA LYS A 240 4.52 -20.69 23.02
C LYS A 240 3.77 -19.38 23.09
N TRP A 241 4.06 -18.48 22.15
CA TRP A 241 3.52 -17.14 22.09
C TRP A 241 2.90 -16.83 20.73
N LEU A 242 1.73 -16.22 20.74
CA LEU A 242 1.17 -15.55 19.57
C LEU A 242 1.52 -14.05 19.65
N TYR A 243 2.22 -13.54 18.65
CA TYR A 243 2.44 -12.11 18.48
C TYR A 243 1.35 -11.49 17.66
N TYR A 244 0.88 -10.31 18.06
CA TYR A 244 -0.16 -9.57 17.37
C TYR A 244 0.05 -8.06 17.52
N LEU A 245 -0.49 -7.29 16.59
CA LEU A 245 -0.55 -5.84 16.71
C LEU A 245 -1.80 -5.43 17.45
N SER A 246 -1.74 -4.32 18.18
CA SER A 246 -2.90 -3.76 18.87
C SER A 246 -2.72 -2.27 19.15
N ASN A 247 -3.81 -1.51 18.98
CA ASN A 247 -3.92 -0.13 19.46
C ASN A 247 -4.88 0.01 20.66
N ASP A 248 -5.23 -1.08 21.32
CA ASP A 248 -6.02 -1.04 22.56
C ASP A 248 -5.30 -0.25 23.66
N GLY A 249 -5.96 0.80 24.20
CA GLY A 249 -5.34 1.72 25.15
C GLY A 249 -4.17 2.55 24.59
N SER A 250 -4.04 2.68 23.27
CA SER A 250 -2.98 3.43 22.59
C SER A 250 -3.53 4.13 21.35
N GLU A 251 -2.91 5.24 20.94
CA GLU A 251 -3.20 5.91 19.68
C GLU A 251 -2.62 5.12 18.51
N PHE A 252 -1.38 4.63 18.64
CA PHE A 252 -0.68 3.86 17.61
C PHE A 252 -0.66 2.38 17.91
N THR A 253 -0.63 1.57 16.85
CA THR A 253 -0.45 0.13 16.95
C THR A 253 0.93 -0.21 17.53
N ARG A 254 0.94 -1.22 18.40
CA ARG A 254 2.16 -1.75 19.04
C ARG A 254 2.19 -3.27 18.96
N VAL A 255 3.36 -3.86 19.13
CA VAL A 255 3.50 -5.32 19.21
C VAL A 255 3.12 -5.79 20.61
N ARG A 256 2.19 -6.70 20.69
CA ARG A 256 1.82 -7.48 21.88
C ARG A 256 2.03 -8.97 21.65
N ARG A 257 2.04 -9.76 22.70
CA ARG A 257 2.04 -11.22 22.61
C ARG A 257 1.09 -11.83 23.63
N TYR A 258 0.59 -12.99 23.28
CA TYR A 258 -0.28 -13.82 24.12
C TYR A 258 0.42 -15.12 24.48
N ASP A 259 0.50 -15.45 25.77
CA ASP A 259 1.03 -16.72 26.27
C ASP A 259 -0.01 -17.82 26.10
N LEU A 260 0.28 -18.82 25.27
CA LEU A 260 -0.67 -19.91 24.95
C LEU A 260 -0.91 -20.85 26.15
N ALA A 261 -0.01 -20.91 27.11
CA ALA A 261 -0.15 -21.73 28.31
C ALA A 261 -0.77 -20.96 29.48
N ALA A 262 -0.33 -19.73 29.73
CA ALA A 262 -0.78 -18.92 30.84
C ALA A 262 -2.06 -18.13 30.55
N GLY A 263 -2.40 -17.90 29.27
CA GLY A 263 -3.57 -17.11 28.87
C GLY A 263 -3.41 -15.61 29.16
N THR A 264 -2.18 -15.09 29.16
CA THR A 264 -1.87 -13.69 29.51
C THR A 264 -1.32 -12.91 28.35
N HIS A 265 -1.57 -11.58 28.34
CA HIS A 265 -1.10 -10.66 27.33
C HIS A 265 0.03 -9.77 27.86
N GLU A 266 1.03 -9.50 27.01
CA GLU A 266 2.15 -8.63 27.34
C GLU A 266 2.46 -7.65 26.20
N ASP A 267 2.86 -6.42 26.54
CA ASP A 267 3.43 -5.48 25.58
C ASP A 267 4.88 -5.89 25.26
N VAL A 268 5.25 -5.89 23.99
CA VAL A 268 6.57 -6.31 23.51
C VAL A 268 7.38 -5.13 22.97
N GLU A 269 6.76 -4.34 22.07
CA GLU A 269 7.44 -3.22 21.41
C GLU A 269 6.44 -2.11 21.10
N LYS A 270 6.88 -0.87 21.36
CA LYS A 270 6.11 0.37 21.08
C LYS A 270 6.90 1.25 20.13
N ALA A 271 6.19 2.06 19.37
CA ALA A 271 6.74 3.11 18.54
C ALA A 271 5.88 4.38 18.68
N ASP A 272 6.44 5.52 18.26
CA ASP A 272 5.72 6.80 18.21
C ASP A 272 4.80 6.90 16.98
N TRP A 273 4.75 5.84 16.17
CA TRP A 273 3.96 5.65 14.96
C TRP A 273 3.43 4.21 14.90
N ASP A 274 2.52 3.95 13.94
CA ASP A 274 1.94 2.63 13.78
C ASP A 274 2.99 1.58 13.42
N VAL A 275 3.01 0.47 14.17
CA VAL A 275 3.73 -0.73 13.74
C VAL A 275 2.93 -1.39 12.62
N LEU A 276 3.61 -1.67 11.49
CA LEU A 276 2.99 -2.26 10.30
C LEU A 276 2.95 -3.79 10.35
N TYR A 277 3.99 -4.40 10.87
CA TYR A 277 4.07 -5.85 11.07
C TYR A 277 5.22 -6.22 12.00
N THR A 278 5.16 -7.45 12.54
CA THR A 278 6.28 -8.13 13.20
C THR A 278 6.34 -9.58 12.74
N THR A 279 7.56 -10.10 12.50
CA THR A 279 7.75 -11.47 12.01
C THR A 279 9.06 -12.05 12.54
N PHE A 280 9.20 -13.38 12.53
CA PHE A 280 10.39 -14.09 12.96
C PHE A 280 11.15 -14.71 11.77
N SER A 281 12.46 -14.87 11.93
CA SER A 281 13.24 -15.78 11.12
C SER A 281 12.90 -17.23 11.44
N HIS A 282 13.16 -18.16 10.52
CA HIS A 282 12.72 -19.56 10.58
C HIS A 282 13.02 -20.26 11.92
N ASN A 283 14.19 -20.02 12.52
CA ASN A 283 14.58 -20.59 13.83
C ASN A 283 14.42 -19.60 14.98
N GLY A 284 13.83 -18.43 14.76
CA GLY A 284 13.55 -17.42 15.77
C GLY A 284 14.75 -16.62 16.28
N ARG A 285 15.88 -16.70 15.58
CA ARG A 285 17.04 -15.89 15.97
C ARG A 285 16.76 -14.40 15.80
N TYR A 286 16.06 -14.02 14.75
CA TYR A 286 15.77 -12.63 14.46
C TYR A 286 14.27 -12.37 14.50
N ARG A 287 13.88 -11.25 15.12
CA ARG A 287 12.55 -10.66 14.97
C ARG A 287 12.69 -9.37 14.15
N VAL A 288 11.85 -9.22 13.15
CA VAL A 288 11.77 -8.04 12.31
C VAL A 288 10.50 -7.29 12.67
N THR A 289 10.60 -5.98 12.90
CA THR A 289 9.46 -5.07 13.10
C THR A 289 9.54 -3.94 12.10
N ALA A 290 8.45 -3.65 11.41
CA ALA A 290 8.32 -2.50 10.52
C ALA A 290 7.44 -1.43 11.15
N VAL A 291 7.87 -0.17 11.08
CA VAL A 291 7.15 0.99 11.62
C VAL A 291 6.85 1.96 10.48
N ASN A 292 5.65 2.52 10.48
CA ASN A 292 5.23 3.57 9.55
C ASN A 292 5.62 4.94 10.11
N ASP A 293 6.86 5.33 9.94
CA ASP A 293 7.38 6.60 10.44
C ASP A 293 7.03 7.75 9.47
N ASP A 294 5.90 8.39 9.70
CA ASP A 294 5.43 9.56 8.93
C ASP A 294 5.43 9.34 7.40
N GLY A 295 4.86 8.20 6.97
CA GLY A 295 4.82 7.82 5.57
C GLY A 295 6.08 7.14 5.03
N ARG A 296 7.09 6.89 5.87
CA ARG A 296 8.27 6.06 5.57
C ARG A 296 8.15 4.69 6.23
N THR A 297 8.86 3.71 5.71
CA THR A 297 9.03 2.42 6.41
C THR A 297 10.36 2.40 7.13
N VAL A 298 10.33 2.13 8.43
CA VAL A 298 11.53 1.92 9.24
C VAL A 298 11.56 0.46 9.70
N ILE A 299 12.55 -0.28 9.24
CA ILE A 299 12.78 -1.68 9.63
C ILE A 299 13.69 -1.74 10.86
N ARG A 300 13.27 -2.49 11.85
CA ARG A 300 14.05 -2.85 13.03
C ARG A 300 14.25 -4.36 13.03
N VAL A 301 15.48 -4.80 13.23
CA VAL A 301 15.81 -6.22 13.36
C VAL A 301 16.43 -6.43 14.74
N LEU A 302 15.85 -7.32 15.53
CA LEU A 302 16.33 -7.71 16.85
C LEU A 302 16.95 -9.09 16.76
N ASP A 303 18.20 -9.26 17.22
CA ASP A 303 18.74 -10.59 17.53
C ASP A 303 18.16 -11.03 18.89
N VAL A 304 17.21 -11.96 18.83
CA VAL A 304 16.41 -12.41 20.00
C VAL A 304 17.29 -13.06 21.06
N ARG A 305 18.36 -13.77 20.65
CA ARG A 305 19.26 -14.47 21.59
C ARG A 305 20.08 -13.51 22.40
N SER A 306 20.59 -12.45 21.79
CA SER A 306 21.40 -11.44 22.47
C SER A 306 20.58 -10.29 23.07
N GLY A 307 19.32 -10.15 22.64
CA GLY A 307 18.46 -9.00 22.99
C GLY A 307 18.94 -7.68 22.38
N ARG A 308 19.80 -7.71 21.36
CA ARG A 308 20.40 -6.51 20.78
C ARG A 308 19.83 -6.22 19.37
N PRO A 309 19.66 -4.94 19.03
CA PRO A 309 19.32 -4.57 17.66
C PRO A 309 20.46 -4.92 16.70
N VAL A 310 20.11 -5.37 15.51
CA VAL A 310 21.04 -5.59 14.41
C VAL A 310 21.25 -4.27 13.65
N THR A 311 22.52 -3.89 13.46
CA THR A 311 22.84 -2.73 12.62
C THR A 311 22.66 -3.09 11.15
N LEU A 312 21.71 -2.45 10.50
CA LEU A 312 21.41 -2.66 9.08
C LEU A 312 22.41 -1.94 8.18
N PRO A 313 22.66 -2.42 6.94
CA PRO A 313 23.55 -1.76 6.00
C PRO A 313 22.97 -0.40 5.57
N LYS A 314 23.85 0.57 5.36
CA LYS A 314 23.45 1.85 4.73
C LYS A 314 23.25 1.64 3.24
N LEU A 315 22.17 2.20 2.71
CA LEU A 315 21.80 2.07 1.31
C LEU A 315 21.76 3.45 0.64
N PRO A 316 22.19 3.55 -0.62
CA PRO A 316 22.12 4.82 -1.37
C PRO A 316 20.69 5.13 -1.84
N ASP A 317 19.83 4.12 -1.98
CA ASP A 317 18.59 4.22 -2.75
C ASP A 317 17.34 4.53 -1.90
N GLY A 318 17.46 4.56 -0.57
CA GLY A 318 16.31 4.86 0.30
C GLY A 318 16.15 3.90 1.47
N ASP A 319 14.89 3.72 1.89
CA ASP A 319 14.56 2.95 3.07
C ASP A 319 14.34 1.46 2.74
N ILE A 320 14.73 0.58 3.67
CA ILE A 320 14.36 -0.84 3.60
C ILE A 320 12.85 -0.95 3.86
N THR A 321 12.13 -1.62 2.96
CA THR A 321 10.66 -1.70 3.04
C THR A 321 10.14 -3.09 3.35
N THR A 322 10.82 -4.14 2.89
CA THR A 322 10.40 -5.53 3.06
C THR A 322 11.62 -6.41 3.29
N VAL A 323 11.54 -7.34 4.23
CA VAL A 323 12.66 -8.22 4.60
C VAL A 323 12.23 -9.69 4.50
N ARG A 324 13.12 -10.53 3.98
CA ARG A 324 13.03 -12.00 4.01
C ARG A 324 14.36 -12.56 4.50
N ILE A 325 14.35 -13.26 5.62
CA ILE A 325 15.55 -13.90 6.18
C ILE A 325 15.62 -15.34 5.64
N ALA A 326 16.80 -15.74 5.18
CA ALA A 326 17.07 -17.10 4.71
C ALA A 326 16.89 -18.13 5.85
N ARG A 327 16.53 -19.38 5.52
CA ARG A 327 16.31 -20.43 6.54
C ARG A 327 17.55 -20.69 7.40
N SER A 328 18.75 -20.53 6.84
CA SER A 328 20.02 -20.61 7.57
C SER A 328 20.25 -19.47 8.56
N GLU A 329 19.45 -18.39 8.47
CA GLU A 329 19.60 -17.16 9.26
C GLU A 329 20.98 -16.49 9.12
N THR A 330 21.70 -16.78 8.02
CA THR A 330 23.00 -16.17 7.73
C THR A 330 22.90 -14.92 6.87
N ARG A 331 21.79 -14.74 6.16
CA ARG A 331 21.56 -13.61 5.24
C ARG A 331 20.07 -13.23 5.17
N MET A 332 19.82 -12.02 4.70
CA MET A 332 18.47 -11.57 4.37
C MET A 332 18.42 -10.96 2.98
N ALA A 333 17.31 -11.16 2.30
CA ALA A 333 16.91 -10.41 1.12
C ALA A 333 15.95 -9.28 1.56
N PHE A 334 16.04 -8.13 0.90
CA PHE A 334 15.17 -7.00 1.20
C PHE A 334 15.03 -6.07 0.01
N TYR A 335 14.00 -5.25 0.04
CA TYR A 335 13.81 -4.16 -0.92
C TYR A 335 14.22 -2.83 -0.31
N ALA A 336 14.87 -2.01 -1.12
CA ALA A 336 15.09 -0.60 -0.81
C ALA A 336 14.34 0.26 -1.82
N ASN A 337 13.62 1.28 -1.33
CA ASN A 337 12.81 2.19 -2.11
C ASN A 337 13.06 3.62 -1.64
N GLY A 338 13.26 4.54 -2.57
CA GLY A 338 13.38 5.98 -2.32
C GLY A 338 12.59 6.78 -3.34
N ASP A 339 12.47 8.07 -3.13
CA ASP A 339 11.66 8.94 -3.99
C ASP A 339 12.14 8.94 -5.46
N ARG A 340 13.46 8.85 -5.68
CA ARG A 340 14.12 8.85 -7.00
C ARG A 340 14.63 7.47 -7.42
N ALA A 341 14.47 6.48 -6.57
CA ALA A 341 14.91 5.10 -6.82
C ALA A 341 13.75 4.14 -6.61
N PRO A 342 13.26 3.47 -7.68
CA PRO A 342 12.26 2.41 -7.55
C PRO A 342 12.78 1.27 -6.69
N SER A 343 11.86 0.43 -6.18
CA SER A 343 12.20 -0.72 -5.35
C SER A 343 13.25 -1.62 -6.00
N ASN A 344 14.42 -1.72 -5.40
CA ASN A 344 15.49 -2.63 -5.80
C ASN A 344 15.65 -3.76 -4.80
N LEU A 345 15.86 -4.97 -5.29
CA LEU A 345 16.15 -6.16 -4.49
C LEU A 345 17.63 -6.17 -4.12
N TYR A 346 17.88 -6.40 -2.83
CA TYR A 346 19.21 -6.55 -2.24
C TYR A 346 19.30 -7.88 -1.49
N VAL A 347 20.50 -8.38 -1.34
CA VAL A 347 20.86 -9.43 -0.39
C VAL A 347 21.99 -8.93 0.51
N TRP A 348 21.91 -9.28 1.79
CA TRP A 348 22.90 -8.91 2.78
C TRP A 348 23.19 -10.10 3.71
N ARG A 349 24.47 -10.39 3.92
CA ARG A 349 24.90 -11.34 4.94
C ARG A 349 25.01 -10.59 6.26
N PHE A 350 24.43 -11.14 7.32
CA PHE A 350 24.48 -10.53 8.63
C PHE A 350 25.92 -10.27 9.08
N GLY A 351 26.23 -9.01 9.39
CA GLY A 351 27.56 -8.56 9.83
C GLY A 351 28.45 -7.99 8.72
N ASP A 352 28.08 -8.13 7.45
CA ASP A 352 28.84 -7.51 6.35
C ASP A 352 28.64 -5.98 6.37
N SER A 353 29.63 -5.24 5.86
CA SER A 353 29.59 -3.77 5.81
C SER A 353 28.65 -3.23 4.72
N ALA A 354 28.36 -4.00 3.68
CA ALA A 354 27.54 -3.61 2.54
C ALA A 354 26.62 -4.74 2.10
N ALA A 355 25.49 -4.36 1.49
CA ALA A 355 24.58 -5.27 0.80
C ALA A 355 24.91 -5.36 -0.70
N THR A 356 24.61 -6.49 -1.31
CA THR A 356 24.70 -6.69 -2.76
C THR A 356 23.37 -6.33 -3.40
N ARG A 357 23.36 -5.39 -4.34
CA ARG A 357 22.20 -5.07 -5.17
C ARG A 357 22.01 -6.12 -6.26
N LEU A 358 20.81 -6.64 -6.40
CA LEU A 358 20.48 -7.72 -7.34
C LEU A 358 19.65 -7.25 -8.54
N THR A 359 19.03 -6.07 -8.46
CA THR A 359 18.20 -5.51 -9.54
C THR A 359 18.54 -4.05 -9.79
N GLU A 360 18.42 -3.64 -11.04
CA GLU A 360 18.48 -2.26 -11.51
C GLU A 360 17.12 -1.92 -12.10
N THR A 361 16.27 -1.28 -11.31
CA THR A 361 14.84 -1.11 -11.67
C THR A 361 14.52 0.20 -12.35
N LEU A 362 15.25 1.29 -12.05
CA LEU A 362 15.08 2.54 -12.78
C LEU A 362 15.50 2.35 -14.25
N ASN A 363 14.67 2.82 -15.18
CA ASN A 363 15.04 2.83 -16.59
C ASN A 363 16.38 3.57 -16.77
N PRO A 364 17.41 2.96 -17.41
CA PRO A 364 18.72 3.55 -17.56
C PRO A 364 18.74 4.85 -18.38
N ASP A 365 17.70 5.09 -19.19
CA ASP A 365 17.56 6.33 -19.95
C ASP A 365 17.03 7.50 -19.11
N VAL A 366 16.60 7.26 -17.86
CA VAL A 366 16.11 8.26 -16.91
C VAL A 366 17.21 8.56 -15.89
N ASP A 367 17.70 9.80 -15.90
CA ASP A 367 18.63 10.26 -14.87
C ASP A 367 17.87 10.55 -13.56
N ALA A 368 18.26 9.89 -12.47
CA ALA A 368 17.66 10.09 -11.16
C ALA A 368 17.71 11.54 -10.67
N GLU A 369 18.70 12.34 -11.13
CA GLU A 369 18.79 13.77 -10.78
C GLU A 369 17.71 14.64 -11.45
N ASP A 370 17.03 14.14 -12.47
CA ASP A 370 15.87 14.79 -13.08
C ASP A 370 14.55 14.46 -12.37
N LEU A 371 14.58 13.50 -11.44
CA LEU A 371 13.45 13.14 -10.59
C LEU A 371 13.43 13.98 -9.33
N VAL A 372 12.27 14.09 -8.69
CA VAL A 372 12.12 14.93 -7.50
C VAL A 372 12.16 14.13 -6.21
N GLU A 373 12.80 14.66 -5.19
CA GLU A 373 12.65 14.18 -3.82
C GLU A 373 11.38 14.74 -3.20
N THR A 374 10.67 13.89 -2.50
CA THR A 374 9.45 14.28 -1.79
C THR A 374 9.79 14.79 -0.39
N ARG A 375 8.87 15.54 0.16
CA ARG A 375 8.89 15.94 1.57
C ARG A 375 7.51 15.83 2.19
N VAL A 376 7.47 15.52 3.47
CA VAL A 376 6.23 15.61 4.23
C VAL A 376 5.96 17.09 4.50
N VAL A 377 4.75 17.53 4.18
CA VAL A 377 4.24 18.86 4.50
C VAL A 377 2.96 18.71 5.31
N ARG A 378 2.63 19.72 6.10
CA ARG A 378 1.40 19.77 6.89
C ARG A 378 0.74 21.11 6.73
N PHE A 379 -0.58 21.10 6.69
CA PHE A 379 -1.40 22.32 6.70
C PHE A 379 -2.61 22.11 7.59
N LYS A 380 -3.24 23.22 8.03
CA LYS A 380 -4.46 23.16 8.82
C LYS A 380 -5.67 23.05 7.91
N SER A 381 -6.56 22.09 8.21
CA SER A 381 -7.87 22.00 7.58
C SER A 381 -8.84 23.06 8.15
N PHE A 382 -10.06 23.08 7.62
CA PHE A 382 -11.13 24.04 7.95
C PHE A 382 -11.47 24.09 9.46
N ASP A 383 -11.26 23.00 10.19
CA ASP A 383 -11.53 22.86 11.62
C ASP A 383 -10.26 22.88 12.49
N GLY A 384 -9.10 23.17 11.88
CA GLY A 384 -7.80 23.20 12.55
C GLY A 384 -7.07 21.85 12.62
N THR A 385 -7.68 20.75 12.14
CA THR A 385 -7.03 19.45 12.02
C THR A 385 -5.79 19.56 11.14
N GLU A 386 -4.68 18.99 11.59
CA GLU A 386 -3.44 18.97 10.82
C GLU A 386 -3.47 17.83 9.81
N ILE A 387 -3.31 18.18 8.52
CA ILE A 387 -3.36 17.24 7.41
C ILE A 387 -1.94 16.99 6.90
N PRO A 388 -1.38 15.79 7.13
CA PRO A 388 -0.09 15.40 6.57
C PRO A 388 -0.21 15.09 5.07
N SER A 389 0.83 15.39 4.30
CA SER A 389 0.81 15.20 2.85
C SER A 389 2.21 14.97 2.31
N ILE A 390 2.32 14.20 1.23
CA ILE A 390 3.56 14.00 0.49
C ILE A 390 3.62 15.01 -0.65
N PHE A 391 4.67 15.82 -0.67
CA PHE A 391 4.78 16.95 -1.57
C PHE A 391 5.88 16.76 -2.62
N TYR A 392 5.52 16.89 -3.89
CA TYR A 392 6.41 16.84 -5.04
C TYR A 392 6.56 18.24 -5.62
N LYS A 393 7.78 18.78 -5.64
CA LYS A 393 8.06 20.07 -6.25
C LYS A 393 8.91 19.87 -7.51
N PRO A 394 8.40 20.18 -8.70
CA PRO A 394 9.18 20.14 -9.94
C PRO A 394 10.39 21.08 -9.87
N HIS A 395 11.50 20.68 -10.48
CA HIS A 395 12.73 21.51 -10.52
C HIS A 395 12.49 22.87 -11.18
N GLN A 396 11.62 22.93 -12.19
CA GLN A 396 11.31 24.13 -12.96
C GLN A 396 10.30 25.09 -12.30
N ALA A 397 9.67 24.69 -11.19
CA ALA A 397 8.70 25.54 -10.50
C ALA A 397 9.40 26.60 -9.64
N THR A 398 9.32 27.88 -10.08
CA THR A 398 9.88 29.04 -9.39
C THR A 398 8.83 30.15 -9.25
N PRO A 399 9.05 31.17 -8.40
CA PRO A 399 8.12 32.31 -8.31
C PRO A 399 7.93 33.05 -9.64
N GLU A 400 8.94 33.03 -10.51
CA GLU A 400 8.93 33.68 -11.83
C GLU A 400 8.31 32.78 -12.90
N ALA A 401 8.37 31.45 -12.71
CA ALA A 401 7.81 30.44 -13.59
C ALA A 401 6.85 29.54 -12.80
N LYS A 402 5.65 30.07 -12.50
CA LYS A 402 4.64 29.36 -11.71
C LYS A 402 4.13 28.11 -12.43
N ALA A 403 4.03 27.03 -11.70
CA ALA A 403 3.62 25.73 -12.18
C ALA A 403 2.12 25.48 -11.91
N PRO A 404 1.42 24.72 -12.78
CA PRO A 404 0.14 24.12 -12.44
C PRO A 404 0.32 23.09 -11.31
N ALA A 405 -0.76 22.78 -10.60
CA ALA A 405 -0.68 21.85 -9.47
C ALA A 405 -1.82 20.82 -9.46
N LEU A 406 -1.60 19.74 -8.71
CA LEU A 406 -2.56 18.67 -8.51
C LEU A 406 -2.68 18.34 -7.02
N VAL A 407 -3.91 18.19 -6.53
CA VAL A 407 -4.20 17.44 -5.32
C VAL A 407 -4.38 15.99 -5.74
N TYR A 408 -3.48 15.11 -5.30
CA TYR A 408 -3.56 13.68 -5.54
C TYR A 408 -4.14 12.98 -4.31
N VAL A 409 -5.24 12.25 -4.49
CA VAL A 409 -5.96 11.55 -3.42
C VAL A 409 -5.76 10.05 -3.59
N HIS A 410 -5.29 9.38 -2.53
CA HIS A 410 -5.09 7.93 -2.52
C HIS A 410 -6.42 7.17 -2.49
N GLY A 411 -6.35 5.86 -2.78
CA GLY A 411 -7.48 4.94 -2.66
C GLY A 411 -7.74 4.48 -1.22
N GLY A 412 -8.74 3.64 -1.05
CA GLY A 412 -9.20 3.10 0.22
C GLY A 412 -10.72 2.98 0.26
N PRO A 413 -11.43 3.66 1.20
CA PRO A 413 -10.94 4.61 2.21
C PRO A 413 -9.86 4.00 3.11
N GLY A 414 -9.19 4.81 3.92
CA GLY A 414 -8.19 4.34 4.86
C GLY A 414 -6.80 4.04 4.26
N GLY A 415 -6.54 4.37 2.99
CA GLY A 415 -5.20 4.28 2.40
C GLY A 415 -4.23 5.33 2.96
N GLN A 416 -3.04 5.41 2.35
CA GLN A 416 -2.03 6.42 2.68
C GLN A 416 -1.16 6.72 1.46
N THR A 417 -0.97 8.00 1.15
CA THR A 417 0.13 8.42 0.27
C THR A 417 1.43 8.40 1.08
N ARG A 418 2.40 7.63 0.61
CA ARG A 418 3.67 7.38 1.30
C ARG A 418 4.85 7.91 0.50
N LYS A 419 5.99 8.12 1.18
CA LYS A 419 7.27 8.37 0.51
C LYS A 419 7.71 7.15 -0.28
N GLY A 420 8.37 7.39 -1.40
CA GLY A 420 8.88 6.38 -2.30
C GLY A 420 8.59 6.69 -3.77
N TYR A 421 9.15 5.87 -4.65
CA TYR A 421 9.02 6.06 -6.09
C TYR A 421 7.59 5.74 -6.57
N SER A 422 7.03 6.67 -7.31
CA SER A 422 5.81 6.48 -8.10
C SER A 422 6.06 6.93 -9.54
N ALA A 423 6.03 6.02 -10.49
CA ALA A 423 6.31 6.34 -11.90
C ALA A 423 5.36 7.41 -12.44
N LEU A 424 4.06 7.33 -12.14
CA LEU A 424 3.06 8.32 -12.57
C LEU A 424 3.30 9.69 -11.94
N LEU A 425 3.52 9.76 -10.63
CA LEU A 425 3.70 11.05 -9.94
C LEU A 425 5.05 11.68 -10.31
N GLN A 426 6.11 10.90 -10.46
CA GLN A 426 7.40 11.37 -10.97
C GLN A 426 7.30 11.86 -12.43
N TYR A 427 6.56 11.15 -13.28
CA TYR A 427 6.29 11.58 -14.65
C TYR A 427 5.59 12.94 -14.70
N LEU A 428 4.52 13.12 -13.93
CA LEU A 428 3.79 14.38 -13.88
C LEU A 428 4.67 15.52 -13.28
N ALA A 429 5.43 15.22 -12.21
CA ALA A 429 6.37 16.20 -11.64
C ALA A 429 7.48 16.56 -12.64
N ASN A 430 8.06 15.61 -13.37
CA ASN A 430 9.05 15.87 -14.42
C ASN A 430 8.47 16.74 -15.53
N HIS A 431 7.17 16.61 -15.81
CA HIS A 431 6.44 17.47 -16.75
C HIS A 431 5.96 18.80 -16.15
N GLY A 432 6.32 19.13 -14.91
CA GLY A 432 6.15 20.45 -14.32
C GLY A 432 4.90 20.63 -13.47
N TYR A 433 4.26 19.57 -13.02
CA TYR A 433 3.16 19.63 -12.07
C TYR A 433 3.66 19.62 -10.64
N VAL A 434 3.29 20.60 -9.82
CA VAL A 434 3.40 20.48 -8.35
C VAL A 434 2.32 19.52 -7.87
N ILE A 435 2.70 18.53 -7.04
CA ILE A 435 1.73 17.53 -6.59
C ILE A 435 1.70 17.50 -5.06
N LEU A 436 0.50 17.58 -4.50
CA LEU A 436 0.21 17.35 -3.10
C LEU A 436 -0.51 16.02 -2.96
N GLY A 437 0.22 14.95 -2.63
CA GLY A 437 -0.34 13.66 -2.26
C GLY A 437 -0.91 13.74 -0.85
N ILE A 438 -2.19 14.09 -0.77
CA ILE A 438 -2.86 14.37 0.50
C ILE A 438 -3.13 13.08 1.28
N ASN A 439 -2.91 13.13 2.59
CA ASN A 439 -3.43 12.15 3.54
C ASN A 439 -4.57 12.84 4.31
N ASN A 440 -5.75 12.89 3.69
CA ASN A 440 -6.94 13.44 4.32
C ASN A 440 -7.30 12.64 5.58
N ARG A 441 -8.12 13.22 6.49
CA ARG A 441 -8.65 12.44 7.62
C ARG A 441 -9.25 11.13 7.14
N GLY A 442 -9.08 10.07 7.91
CA GLY A 442 -9.36 8.69 7.51
C GLY A 442 -8.13 7.93 7.00
N SER A 443 -7.03 8.60 6.64
CA SER A 443 -5.81 7.93 6.20
C SER A 443 -5.16 7.14 7.32
N SER A 444 -4.66 5.92 7.01
CA SER A 444 -3.90 5.08 7.94
C SER A 444 -2.51 5.66 8.24
N GLY A 445 -1.86 5.14 9.29
CA GLY A 445 -0.49 5.46 9.65
C GLY A 445 -0.30 6.73 10.48
N TYR A 446 -1.39 7.38 10.87
CA TYR A 446 -1.40 8.60 11.69
C TYR A 446 -2.17 8.42 13.00
N GLY A 447 -2.32 7.17 13.43
CA GLY A 447 -3.00 6.79 14.65
C GLY A 447 -4.50 6.59 14.50
N LYS A 448 -5.10 5.97 15.50
CA LYS A 448 -6.49 5.54 15.53
C LYS A 448 -7.49 6.70 15.37
N THR A 449 -7.25 7.81 16.08
CA THR A 449 -8.14 8.99 16.06
C THR A 449 -8.21 9.61 14.67
N PHE A 450 -7.06 9.70 13.97
CA PHE A 450 -7.02 10.24 12.62
C PHE A 450 -7.63 9.28 11.61
N HIS A 451 -7.39 7.98 11.77
CA HIS A 451 -7.89 6.93 10.87
C HIS A 451 -9.43 6.81 10.90
N THR A 452 -10.06 7.00 12.05
CA THR A 452 -11.54 6.93 12.18
C THR A 452 -12.25 8.28 12.00
N ALA A 453 -11.51 9.33 11.68
CA ALA A 453 -12.07 10.69 11.63
C ALA A 453 -13.02 10.93 10.45
N ASP A 454 -13.05 10.05 9.45
CA ASP A 454 -13.91 10.11 8.27
C ASP A 454 -15.13 9.20 8.32
N ASP A 455 -15.24 8.31 9.32
CA ASP A 455 -16.37 7.38 9.46
C ASP A 455 -17.72 8.10 9.33
N GLY A 456 -18.49 7.71 8.32
CA GLY A 456 -19.81 8.26 8.03
C GLY A 456 -19.83 9.69 7.48
N LYS A 457 -18.67 10.27 7.11
CA LYS A 457 -18.52 11.67 6.67
C LYS A 457 -18.03 11.82 5.22
N HIS A 458 -18.04 10.74 4.46
CA HIS A 458 -17.58 10.76 3.07
C HIS A 458 -18.37 11.78 2.22
N GLY A 459 -17.66 12.43 1.30
CA GLY A 459 -18.20 13.55 0.51
C GLY A 459 -18.29 14.89 1.26
N ARG A 460 -17.85 14.94 2.52
CA ARG A 460 -17.87 16.12 3.39
C ARG A 460 -16.47 16.41 3.94
N GLU A 461 -16.21 16.10 5.21
CA GLU A 461 -14.98 16.49 5.90
C GLU A 461 -13.69 15.99 5.21
N PRO A 462 -13.56 14.74 4.74
CA PRO A 462 -12.39 14.32 3.96
C PRO A 462 -12.24 15.08 2.64
N LEU A 463 -13.35 15.42 1.98
CA LEU A 463 -13.35 16.26 0.78
C LEU A 463 -12.93 17.70 1.09
N TRP A 464 -13.37 18.25 2.22
CA TRP A 464 -12.97 19.60 2.64
C TRP A 464 -11.49 19.68 2.97
N ASP A 465 -10.87 18.61 3.46
CA ASP A 465 -9.41 18.53 3.58
C ASP A 465 -8.72 18.70 2.22
N CYS A 466 -9.27 18.11 1.16
CA CYS A 466 -8.76 18.29 -0.21
C CYS A 466 -8.93 19.75 -0.70
N VAL A 467 -10.02 20.41 -0.35
CA VAL A 467 -10.26 21.84 -0.63
C VAL A 467 -9.22 22.71 0.08
N GLU A 468 -8.93 22.43 1.36
CA GLU A 468 -7.87 23.13 2.09
C GLU A 468 -6.47 22.81 1.53
N GLY A 469 -6.24 21.58 1.06
CA GLY A 469 -5.03 21.21 0.32
C GLY A 469 -4.84 22.05 -0.95
N LYS A 470 -5.93 22.32 -1.68
CA LYS A 470 -5.89 23.24 -2.82
C LYS A 470 -5.55 24.67 -2.39
N LYS A 471 -6.10 25.15 -1.27
CA LYS A 471 -5.76 26.50 -0.73
C LYS A 471 -4.30 26.57 -0.29
N TYR A 472 -3.77 25.50 0.34
CA TYR A 472 -2.35 25.38 0.66
C TYR A 472 -1.50 25.48 -0.60
N LEU A 473 -1.79 24.73 -1.67
CA LEU A 473 -1.08 24.84 -2.94
C LEU A 473 -1.14 26.25 -3.52
N ALA A 474 -2.31 26.88 -3.52
CA ALA A 474 -2.51 28.23 -4.02
C ALA A 474 -1.72 29.33 -3.25
N SER A 475 -1.33 29.05 -2.00
CA SER A 475 -0.51 29.95 -1.18
C SER A 475 0.98 29.92 -1.53
N LEU A 476 1.43 28.89 -2.27
CA LEU A 476 2.84 28.73 -2.59
C LEU A 476 3.27 29.68 -3.73
N PRO A 477 4.38 30.39 -3.59
CA PRO A 477 4.77 31.47 -4.53
C PRO A 477 5.04 30.96 -5.95
N TYR A 478 5.35 29.68 -6.11
CA TYR A 478 5.68 29.03 -7.39
C TYR A 478 4.52 28.21 -7.97
N VAL A 479 3.32 28.29 -7.39
CA VAL A 479 2.11 27.63 -7.91
C VAL A 479 1.20 28.66 -8.56
N ASP A 480 0.66 28.31 -9.73
CA ASP A 480 -0.42 29.07 -10.36
C ASP A 480 -1.75 28.69 -9.69
N LYS A 481 -2.27 29.58 -8.87
CA LYS A 481 -3.47 29.37 -8.04
C LYS A 481 -4.75 29.08 -8.85
N ASP A 482 -4.77 29.47 -10.12
CA ASP A 482 -5.92 29.33 -11.02
C ASP A 482 -5.82 28.04 -11.87
N ARG A 483 -4.71 27.29 -11.77
CA ARG A 483 -4.41 26.07 -12.52
C ARG A 483 -4.17 24.87 -11.60
N ILE A 484 -5.17 24.55 -10.78
CA ILE A 484 -5.09 23.44 -9.82
C ILE A 484 -6.19 22.43 -10.10
N GLY A 485 -5.78 21.20 -10.42
CA GLY A 485 -6.66 20.04 -10.63
C GLY A 485 -6.68 19.08 -9.44
N ILE A 486 -7.58 18.10 -9.52
CA ILE A 486 -7.67 16.99 -8.56
C ILE A 486 -7.57 15.65 -9.31
N MET A 487 -6.82 14.70 -8.77
CA MET A 487 -6.59 13.38 -9.36
C MET A 487 -6.61 12.30 -8.29
N GLY A 488 -7.18 11.14 -8.60
CA GLY A 488 -7.15 9.99 -7.69
C GLY A 488 -7.69 8.72 -8.31
N GLY A 489 -7.44 7.59 -7.63
CA GLY A 489 -7.91 6.28 -8.03
C GLY A 489 -8.77 5.61 -6.96
N SER A 490 -9.73 4.76 -7.38
CA SER A 490 -10.62 4.05 -6.46
C SER A 490 -11.39 5.04 -5.56
N TYR A 491 -11.26 4.94 -4.25
CA TYR A 491 -11.79 5.96 -3.34
C TYR A 491 -11.28 7.38 -3.68
N GLY A 492 -10.01 7.52 -4.08
CA GLY A 492 -9.48 8.80 -4.57
C GLY A 492 -10.19 9.30 -5.82
N GLY A 493 -10.62 8.40 -6.72
CA GLY A 493 -11.47 8.70 -7.87
C GLY A 493 -12.87 9.17 -7.44
N TYR A 494 -13.47 8.50 -6.44
CA TYR A 494 -14.67 9.01 -5.79
C TYR A 494 -14.50 10.45 -5.30
N MET A 495 -13.38 10.74 -4.64
CA MET A 495 -13.08 12.09 -4.12
C MET A 495 -12.94 13.12 -5.26
N VAL A 496 -12.42 12.72 -6.43
CA VAL A 496 -12.41 13.56 -7.64
C VAL A 496 -13.84 13.88 -8.09
N LEU A 497 -14.67 12.85 -8.25
CA LEU A 497 -16.05 13.03 -8.68
C LEU A 497 -16.86 13.86 -7.66
N ALA A 498 -16.69 13.59 -6.37
CA ALA A 498 -17.30 14.33 -5.28
C ALA A 498 -16.85 15.81 -5.25
N ALA A 499 -15.56 16.06 -5.51
CA ALA A 499 -15.05 17.44 -5.59
C ALA A 499 -15.72 18.21 -6.73
N LEU A 500 -15.84 17.60 -7.92
CA LEU A 500 -16.46 18.27 -9.06
C LEU A 500 -17.98 18.43 -8.91
N ALA A 501 -18.67 17.51 -8.19
CA ALA A 501 -20.10 17.55 -7.97
C ALA A 501 -20.51 18.46 -6.79
N TYR A 502 -19.78 18.39 -5.67
CA TYR A 502 -20.17 19.10 -4.43
C TYR A 502 -19.39 20.39 -4.18
N GLN A 503 -18.27 20.59 -4.88
CA GLN A 503 -17.41 21.77 -4.82
C GLN A 503 -17.04 22.26 -6.24
N PRO A 504 -18.03 22.53 -7.14
CA PRO A 504 -17.82 22.66 -8.58
C PRO A 504 -16.90 23.81 -8.99
N ASP A 505 -16.73 24.83 -8.13
CA ASP A 505 -15.89 26.00 -8.39
C ASP A 505 -14.45 25.87 -7.86
N VAL A 506 -14.15 24.77 -7.15
CA VAL A 506 -12.86 24.66 -6.47
C VAL A 506 -11.75 24.24 -7.42
N PHE A 507 -11.92 23.15 -8.16
CA PHE A 507 -10.87 22.59 -9.01
C PHE A 507 -11.13 22.92 -10.49
N THR A 508 -10.06 23.07 -11.25
CA THR A 508 -10.13 23.42 -12.68
C THR A 508 -10.43 22.20 -13.55
N VAL A 509 -10.00 21.00 -13.13
CA VAL A 509 -10.08 19.75 -13.89
C VAL A 509 -10.05 18.55 -12.96
N GLY A 510 -10.68 17.43 -13.34
CA GLY A 510 -10.63 16.15 -12.63
C GLY A 510 -10.01 15.03 -13.44
N VAL A 511 -9.23 14.18 -12.76
CA VAL A 511 -8.72 12.91 -13.29
C VAL A 511 -9.21 11.79 -12.39
N ASP A 512 -10.18 11.04 -12.86
CA ASP A 512 -10.79 9.90 -12.18
C ASP A 512 -10.22 8.59 -12.73
N ILE A 513 -9.66 7.78 -11.87
CA ILE A 513 -9.15 6.45 -12.21
C ILE A 513 -10.00 5.42 -11.46
N PHE A 514 -10.93 4.76 -12.17
CA PHE A 514 -11.88 3.76 -11.64
C PHE A 514 -12.53 4.17 -10.30
N GLY A 515 -13.06 5.41 -10.23
CA GLY A 515 -13.69 5.94 -9.01
C GLY A 515 -15.12 5.47 -8.81
N VAL A 516 -15.52 5.39 -7.53
CA VAL A 516 -16.90 5.10 -7.15
C VAL A 516 -17.79 6.30 -7.48
N ALA A 517 -18.82 6.11 -8.31
CA ALA A 517 -19.82 7.13 -8.64
C ALA A 517 -21.13 6.94 -7.86
N ASN A 518 -21.45 5.70 -7.48
CA ASN A 518 -22.69 5.32 -6.80
C ASN A 518 -22.40 4.34 -5.65
N TRP A 519 -22.34 4.85 -4.42
CA TRP A 519 -22.08 4.05 -3.24
C TRP A 519 -23.11 2.94 -2.99
N ILE A 520 -24.37 3.15 -3.37
CA ILE A 520 -25.39 2.11 -3.22
C ILE A 520 -25.02 0.88 -4.04
N ARG A 521 -24.75 1.08 -5.33
CA ARG A 521 -24.35 -0.01 -6.23
C ARG A 521 -23.04 -0.66 -5.78
N THR A 522 -22.02 0.14 -5.45
CA THR A 522 -20.72 -0.39 -5.02
C THR A 522 -20.86 -1.27 -3.78
N LEU A 523 -21.61 -0.84 -2.75
CA LEU A 523 -21.82 -1.61 -1.53
C LEU A 523 -22.70 -2.85 -1.74
N GLU A 524 -23.64 -2.82 -2.68
CA GLU A 524 -24.46 -3.97 -3.06
C GLU A 524 -23.69 -4.97 -3.96
N SER A 525 -22.63 -4.54 -4.64
CA SER A 525 -21.83 -5.35 -5.58
C SER A 525 -20.42 -5.65 -5.10
N ILE A 526 -20.12 -5.50 -3.82
CA ILE A 526 -18.80 -5.87 -3.26
C ILE A 526 -18.47 -7.33 -3.60
N PRO A 527 -17.21 -7.65 -3.92
CA PRO A 527 -16.81 -9.01 -4.20
C PRO A 527 -17.20 -9.96 -3.04
N PRO A 528 -17.72 -11.16 -3.30
CA PRO A 528 -18.12 -12.08 -2.22
C PRO A 528 -17.00 -12.35 -1.21
N TYR A 529 -15.76 -12.41 -1.65
CA TYR A 529 -14.58 -12.62 -0.79
C TYR A 529 -14.23 -11.43 0.13
N TRP A 530 -15.03 -10.34 0.10
CA TRP A 530 -14.97 -9.23 1.07
C TRP A 530 -16.02 -9.34 2.18
N GLU A 531 -16.70 -10.46 2.31
CA GLU A 531 -17.77 -10.65 3.32
C GLU A 531 -17.31 -10.30 4.74
N SER A 532 -16.06 -10.64 5.10
CA SER A 532 -15.47 -10.29 6.40
C SER A 532 -15.41 -8.79 6.66
N PHE A 533 -15.27 -7.97 5.60
CA PHE A 533 -15.18 -6.51 5.70
C PHE A 533 -16.51 -5.78 5.45
N ARG A 534 -17.56 -6.50 5.04
CA ARG A 534 -18.81 -5.88 4.63
C ARG A 534 -19.43 -5.00 5.70
N LEU A 535 -19.44 -5.47 6.96
CA LEU A 535 -20.04 -4.72 8.07
C LEU A 535 -19.23 -3.46 8.41
N SER A 536 -17.91 -3.51 8.38
CA SER A 536 -17.08 -2.34 8.61
C SER A 536 -17.23 -1.30 7.48
N LEU A 537 -17.28 -1.74 6.22
CA LEU A 537 -17.59 -0.85 5.09
C LEU A 537 -18.98 -0.19 5.24
N TYR A 538 -19.99 -0.92 5.68
CA TYR A 538 -21.32 -0.38 5.92
C TYR A 538 -21.33 0.64 7.07
N LYS A 539 -20.53 0.41 8.10
CA LYS A 539 -20.39 1.35 9.21
C LYS A 539 -19.66 2.62 8.79
N GLU A 540 -18.61 2.47 8.02
CA GLU A 540 -17.78 3.58 7.55
C GLU A 540 -18.50 4.44 6.51
N ILE A 541 -19.06 3.82 5.46
CA ILE A 541 -19.68 4.52 4.32
C ILE A 541 -21.18 4.77 4.60
N GLY A 542 -21.90 3.69 4.95
CA GLY A 542 -23.34 3.65 5.16
C GLY A 542 -23.92 2.30 4.76
N ASP A 543 -25.00 1.87 5.40
CA ASP A 543 -25.71 0.64 5.09
C ASP A 543 -26.71 0.87 3.94
N PRO A 544 -26.55 0.22 2.77
CA PRO A 544 -27.44 0.44 1.62
C PRO A 544 -28.90 0.03 1.89
N GLY A 545 -29.14 -0.88 2.84
CA GLY A 545 -30.49 -1.27 3.26
C GLY A 545 -31.16 -0.29 4.23
N ARG A 546 -30.39 0.47 4.99
CA ARG A 546 -30.89 1.35 6.07
C ARG A 546 -30.67 2.84 5.81
N GLU A 547 -29.58 3.20 5.11
CA GLU A 547 -29.12 4.57 4.95
C GLU A 547 -29.12 5.01 3.48
N ARG A 548 -30.01 4.45 2.67
CA ARG A 548 -30.04 4.66 1.21
C ARG A 548 -30.04 6.14 0.82
N LYS A 549 -30.82 6.97 1.53
CA LYS A 549 -30.87 8.42 1.27
C LYS A 549 -29.51 9.11 1.52
N LYS A 550 -28.81 8.77 2.59
CA LYS A 550 -27.45 9.26 2.86
C LYS A 550 -26.49 8.86 1.74
N LEU A 551 -26.57 7.61 1.28
CA LEU A 551 -25.74 7.11 0.20
C LEU A 551 -26.04 7.79 -1.14
N GLU A 552 -27.32 8.13 -1.42
CA GLU A 552 -27.69 8.97 -2.56
C GLU A 552 -27.06 10.37 -2.46
N GLU A 553 -27.16 11.01 -1.30
CA GLU A 553 -26.62 12.35 -1.05
C GLU A 553 -25.09 12.41 -1.14
N THR A 554 -24.38 11.29 -0.90
CA THR A 554 -22.93 11.20 -0.95
C THR A 554 -22.38 10.56 -2.23
N SER A 555 -23.26 10.11 -3.14
CA SER A 555 -22.88 9.51 -4.42
C SER A 555 -22.85 10.56 -5.54
N PRO A 556 -21.68 10.84 -6.13
CA PRO A 556 -21.55 11.90 -7.16
C PRO A 556 -22.46 11.71 -8.37
N LEU A 557 -22.86 10.48 -8.69
CA LEU A 557 -23.76 10.18 -9.81
C LEU A 557 -25.11 10.91 -9.68
N PHE A 558 -25.65 11.03 -8.47
CA PHE A 558 -26.95 11.70 -8.24
C PHE A 558 -26.84 13.24 -8.18
N ALA A 559 -25.62 13.78 -8.29
CA ALA A 559 -25.35 15.22 -8.38
C ALA A 559 -24.52 15.54 -9.65
N ALA A 560 -24.50 14.63 -10.62
CA ALA A 560 -23.65 14.74 -11.80
C ALA A 560 -23.98 15.97 -12.67
N GLU A 561 -25.22 16.50 -12.61
CA GLU A 561 -25.62 17.73 -13.28
C GLU A 561 -24.85 18.97 -12.82
N LYS A 562 -24.24 18.92 -11.63
CA LYS A 562 -23.40 20.01 -11.07
C LYS A 562 -21.97 19.97 -11.59
N ILE A 563 -21.53 18.88 -12.20
CA ILE A 563 -20.18 18.74 -12.76
C ILE A 563 -20.08 19.59 -14.02
N GLN A 564 -19.32 20.68 -13.94
CA GLN A 564 -19.14 21.66 -15.01
C GLN A 564 -17.65 21.81 -15.42
N LYS A 565 -16.76 20.99 -14.87
CA LYS A 565 -15.32 21.03 -15.18
C LYS A 565 -14.92 19.82 -16.02
N PRO A 566 -13.91 19.98 -16.90
CA PRO A 566 -13.40 18.88 -17.70
C PRO A 566 -13.01 17.66 -16.85
N LEU A 567 -13.33 16.46 -17.33
CA LEU A 567 -13.13 15.20 -16.64
C LEU A 567 -12.52 14.16 -17.56
N ILE A 568 -11.46 13.48 -17.15
CA ILE A 568 -11.00 12.23 -17.76
C ILE A 568 -11.27 11.08 -16.81
N VAL A 569 -11.81 9.97 -17.34
CA VAL A 569 -12.09 8.73 -16.59
C VAL A 569 -11.34 7.57 -17.23
N LEU A 570 -10.61 6.80 -16.41
CA LEU A 570 -9.94 5.57 -16.81
C LEU A 570 -10.57 4.38 -16.08
N GLN A 571 -10.84 3.27 -16.79
CA GLN A 571 -11.50 2.09 -16.22
C GLN A 571 -10.95 0.78 -16.79
N GLY A 572 -10.73 -0.21 -15.93
CA GLY A 572 -10.55 -1.61 -16.33
C GLY A 572 -11.90 -2.31 -16.49
N ALA A 573 -12.10 -3.01 -17.60
CA ALA A 573 -13.40 -3.64 -17.89
C ALA A 573 -13.71 -4.82 -16.97
N ASN A 574 -12.66 -5.47 -16.41
CA ASN A 574 -12.77 -6.64 -15.53
C ASN A 574 -12.69 -6.28 -14.04
N ASP A 575 -12.78 -4.99 -13.69
CA ASP A 575 -12.67 -4.51 -12.32
C ASP A 575 -13.76 -5.13 -11.42
N PRO A 576 -13.38 -5.97 -10.42
CA PRO A 576 -14.36 -6.60 -9.53
C PRO A 576 -14.73 -5.73 -8.32
N ARG A 577 -13.98 -4.66 -8.06
CA ARG A 577 -14.16 -3.78 -6.88
C ARG A 577 -15.02 -2.57 -7.19
N VAL A 578 -14.65 -1.83 -8.24
CA VAL A 578 -15.42 -0.72 -8.79
C VAL A 578 -15.82 -1.10 -10.20
N ILE A 579 -16.99 -1.69 -10.31
CA ILE A 579 -17.45 -2.28 -11.56
C ILE A 579 -17.62 -1.21 -12.66
N LYS A 580 -17.33 -1.59 -13.90
CA LYS A 580 -17.37 -0.69 -15.06
C LYS A 580 -18.62 0.19 -15.17
N PRO A 581 -19.86 -0.24 -14.81
CA PRO A 581 -21.04 0.62 -14.78
C PRO A 581 -20.91 1.89 -13.93
N GLU A 582 -20.03 1.94 -12.93
CA GLU A 582 -19.75 3.15 -12.15
C GLU A 582 -19.22 4.26 -13.08
N SER A 583 -18.20 3.93 -13.88
CA SER A 583 -17.60 4.85 -14.86
C SER A 583 -18.52 5.11 -16.06
N ASP A 584 -19.23 4.10 -16.57
CA ASP A 584 -20.15 4.26 -17.71
C ASP A 584 -21.24 5.31 -17.41
N ASP A 585 -21.86 5.20 -16.23
CA ASP A 585 -22.98 6.05 -15.86
C ASP A 585 -22.55 7.49 -15.56
N ILE A 586 -21.46 7.69 -14.84
CA ILE A 586 -20.99 9.05 -14.54
C ILE A 586 -20.52 9.77 -15.81
N VAL A 587 -19.82 9.07 -16.71
CA VAL A 587 -19.40 9.61 -18.01
C VAL A 587 -20.62 10.00 -18.85
N ALA A 588 -21.64 9.13 -18.91
CA ALA A 588 -22.87 9.42 -19.64
C ALA A 588 -23.63 10.62 -19.06
N ALA A 589 -23.67 10.74 -17.73
CA ALA A 589 -24.33 11.85 -17.04
C ALA A 589 -23.60 13.18 -17.27
N VAL A 590 -22.27 13.22 -17.11
CA VAL A 590 -21.48 14.46 -17.26
C VAL A 590 -21.47 14.94 -18.73
N LYS A 591 -21.44 14.04 -19.70
CA LYS A 591 -21.55 14.40 -21.12
C LYS A 591 -22.84 15.18 -21.45
N LYS A 592 -23.95 14.91 -20.76
CA LYS A 592 -25.21 15.64 -20.94
C LYS A 592 -25.13 17.11 -20.53
N ASN A 593 -24.15 17.47 -19.67
CA ASN A 593 -23.92 18.85 -19.25
C ASN A 593 -23.16 19.67 -20.31
N GLY A 594 -22.76 19.06 -21.45
CA GLY A 594 -21.91 19.71 -22.44
C GLY A 594 -20.46 19.90 -22.04
N VAL A 595 -20.02 19.25 -20.96
CA VAL A 595 -18.66 19.33 -20.43
C VAL A 595 -17.72 18.39 -21.21
N PRO A 596 -16.47 18.79 -21.49
CA PRO A 596 -15.50 17.90 -22.10
C PRO A 596 -15.22 16.67 -21.20
N VAL A 597 -15.51 15.47 -21.70
CA VAL A 597 -15.24 14.20 -21.00
C VAL A 597 -14.46 13.27 -21.91
N GLU A 598 -13.28 12.84 -21.45
CA GLU A 598 -12.54 11.72 -22.04
C GLU A 598 -12.83 10.44 -21.24
N TYR A 599 -13.00 9.31 -21.93
CA TYR A 599 -13.23 8.01 -21.30
C TYR A 599 -12.35 6.95 -21.93
N VAL A 600 -11.46 6.36 -21.13
CA VAL A 600 -10.50 5.34 -21.56
C VAL A 600 -10.84 4.03 -20.84
N VAL A 601 -11.11 2.97 -21.62
CA VAL A 601 -11.47 1.66 -21.09
C VAL A 601 -10.46 0.63 -21.58
N PHE A 602 -9.85 -0.12 -20.65
CA PHE A 602 -8.98 -1.24 -20.97
C PHE A 602 -9.75 -2.55 -20.79
N SER A 603 -9.98 -3.26 -21.90
CA SER A 603 -10.82 -4.48 -21.94
C SER A 603 -10.21 -5.67 -21.19
N ASP A 604 -8.92 -5.61 -20.89
CA ASP A 604 -8.10 -6.69 -20.34
C ASP A 604 -7.40 -6.32 -19.04
N GLU A 605 -7.93 -5.30 -18.33
CA GLU A 605 -7.45 -4.86 -17.00
C GLU A 605 -8.59 -4.91 -15.98
N GLY A 606 -8.20 -5.03 -14.71
CA GLY A 606 -9.07 -4.99 -13.54
C GLY A 606 -8.96 -3.71 -12.73
N HIS A 607 -8.89 -3.83 -11.39
CA HIS A 607 -8.73 -2.71 -10.46
C HIS A 607 -7.26 -2.27 -10.38
N GLY A 608 -6.75 -1.71 -11.47
CA GLY A 608 -5.35 -1.32 -11.69
C GLY A 608 -4.89 -1.69 -13.10
N PHE A 609 -3.92 -0.96 -13.62
CA PHE A 609 -3.35 -1.22 -14.94
C PHE A 609 -2.01 -1.91 -14.77
N THR A 610 -1.95 -3.20 -15.10
CA THR A 610 -0.77 -4.05 -14.87
C THR A 610 0.09 -4.20 -16.13
N LYS A 611 -0.51 -4.00 -17.31
CA LYS A 611 0.17 -4.10 -18.59
C LYS A 611 0.83 -2.77 -18.94
N ARG A 612 2.12 -2.80 -19.23
CA ARG A 612 2.91 -1.60 -19.56
C ARG A 612 2.28 -0.78 -20.68
N GLN A 613 1.75 -1.44 -21.72
CA GLN A 613 1.14 -0.76 -22.85
C GLN A 613 -0.10 0.06 -22.42
N ASN A 614 -0.92 -0.51 -21.54
CA ASN A 614 -2.11 0.18 -20.99
C ASN A 614 -1.70 1.34 -20.07
N GLN A 615 -0.61 1.18 -19.30
CA GLN A 615 -0.06 2.27 -18.49
C GLN A 615 0.47 3.42 -19.36
N ILE A 616 1.21 3.11 -20.44
CA ILE A 616 1.70 4.11 -21.40
C ILE A 616 0.53 4.90 -21.99
N GLU A 617 -0.48 4.19 -22.50
CA GLU A 617 -1.67 4.83 -23.07
C GLU A 617 -2.42 5.66 -22.03
N GLY A 618 -2.83 5.04 -20.91
CA GLY A 618 -3.66 5.70 -19.90
C GLY A 618 -2.98 6.90 -19.25
N TYR A 619 -1.73 6.74 -18.82
CA TYR A 619 -1.01 7.83 -18.14
C TYR A 619 -0.53 8.91 -19.13
N GLY A 620 -0.25 8.53 -20.38
CA GLY A 620 -0.01 9.48 -21.47
C GLY A 620 -1.24 10.36 -21.72
N ARG A 621 -2.43 9.76 -21.80
CA ARG A 621 -3.71 10.47 -21.95
C ARG A 621 -4.01 11.39 -20.76
N ILE A 622 -3.71 10.96 -19.53
CA ILE A 622 -3.83 11.83 -18.33
C ILE A 622 -3.00 13.09 -18.51
N ARG A 623 -1.72 12.98 -18.86
CA ARG A 623 -0.85 14.16 -19.02
C ARG A 623 -1.33 15.07 -20.14
N GLU A 624 -1.70 14.53 -21.31
CA GLU A 624 -2.22 15.30 -22.43
C GLU A 624 -3.49 16.06 -22.06
N PHE A 625 -4.39 15.40 -21.33
CA PHE A 625 -5.60 16.01 -20.82
C PHE A 625 -5.29 17.14 -19.83
N LEU A 626 -4.40 16.91 -18.86
CA LEU A 626 -3.97 17.93 -17.90
C LEU A 626 -3.27 19.10 -18.59
N ASP A 627 -2.38 18.86 -19.57
CA ASP A 627 -1.69 19.91 -20.31
C ASP A 627 -2.71 20.81 -21.06
N ARG A 628 -3.76 20.24 -21.64
CA ARG A 628 -4.82 20.96 -22.36
C ARG A 628 -5.57 21.95 -21.46
N TYR A 629 -5.87 21.57 -20.22
CA TYR A 629 -6.73 22.37 -19.33
C TYR A 629 -5.96 23.16 -18.26
N LEU A 630 -4.71 22.79 -17.97
CA LEU A 630 -3.91 23.45 -16.95
C LEU A 630 -2.68 24.20 -17.50
N LYS A 631 -2.28 23.97 -18.79
CA LYS A 631 -1.12 24.65 -19.39
C LYS A 631 -1.44 25.43 -20.65
N ALA A 632 -2.52 25.09 -21.36
CA ALA A 632 -2.96 25.86 -22.51
C ALA A 632 -3.38 27.27 -22.07
N GLY A 633 -2.65 28.31 -22.49
CA GLY A 633 -2.85 29.71 -22.17
C GLY A 633 -1.65 30.55 -22.53
#